data_f5a3e914ea4e5c9540d5646f6f0636b6
#
_entry.id   f5a3e914ea4e5c9540d5646f6f0636b6
#
_cell.length_a   1.000
_cell.length_b   1.000
_cell.length_c   1.000
_cell.angle_alpha   90.00
_cell.angle_beta   90.00
_cell.angle_gamma   90.00
#
_symmetry.space_group_name_H-M   'P 1'
#
loop_
_entity.id
_entity.type
_entity.pdbx_description
1 polymer ?
#
loop_
_entity_poly.entity_id
_entity_poly.type
_entity_poly.pdbx_seq_one_letter_code
_entity_poly.pdbx_strand_id
1 'polypeptide(L)'
;MPELPEVETVLRTLEHQIQGRKILDVDVRYSKMIENDVEQFKQQLKNQTFNTFMRRGKYLLFGLDDCILMSHLRMEGRYYIQDPTEPTNRHMHVIFHLDNGKELRYMDTRKFGRMEILPLDTDFSHYHGLGPEPFDEAFNASYIHAYRKGKRTPLKSLLLDQSFVAGIGNIYADEILA
;
A
#
# COMPACT_ATOMS: atom_id res chain seq x y z
N MET A 1 -9.85 7.94 4.85
CA MET A 1 -8.69 7.03 4.76
C MET A 1 -9.10 5.80 3.97
N PRO A 2 -8.35 5.42 2.95
CA PRO A 2 -8.66 4.19 2.21
C PRO A 2 -8.58 2.98 3.12
N GLU A 3 -9.64 2.18 3.11
CA GLU A 3 -9.70 0.91 3.82
C GLU A 3 -9.40 -0.24 2.85
N LEU A 4 -9.45 -1.49 3.33
CA LEU A 4 -9.09 -2.65 2.52
C LEU A 4 -9.74 -2.67 1.13
N PRO A 5 -11.06 -2.47 0.98
CA PRO A 5 -11.69 -2.54 -0.36
C PRO A 5 -11.19 -1.45 -1.31
N GLU A 6 -10.95 -0.23 -0.81
CA GLU A 6 -10.42 0.84 -1.65
C GLU A 6 -8.97 0.57 -2.05
N VAL A 7 -8.17 0.08 -1.11
CA VAL A 7 -6.77 -0.28 -1.38
C VAL A 7 -6.70 -1.41 -2.41
N GLU A 8 -7.55 -2.42 -2.27
CA GLU A 8 -7.64 -3.52 -3.24
C GLU A 8 -8.05 -3.00 -4.63
N THR A 9 -9.00 -2.07 -4.69
CA THR A 9 -9.43 -1.46 -5.95
C THR A 9 -8.30 -0.68 -6.62
N VAL A 10 -7.57 0.12 -5.86
CA VAL A 10 -6.40 0.84 -6.36
C VAL A 10 -5.38 -0.14 -6.93
N LEU A 11 -5.09 -1.22 -6.19
CA LEU A 11 -4.13 -2.24 -6.60
C LEU A 11 -4.53 -2.89 -7.92
N ARG A 12 -5.79 -3.31 -8.06
CA ARG A 12 -6.28 -3.97 -9.29
C ARG A 12 -6.30 -3.02 -10.47
N THR A 13 -6.67 -1.77 -10.26
CA THR A 13 -6.62 -0.74 -11.29
C THR A 13 -5.19 -0.53 -11.79
N LEU A 14 -4.23 -0.42 -10.87
CA LEU A 14 -2.81 -0.27 -11.23
C LEU A 14 -2.28 -1.51 -11.95
N GLU A 15 -2.66 -2.71 -11.50
CA GLU A 15 -2.26 -3.95 -12.17
C GLU A 15 -2.64 -3.93 -13.64
N HIS A 16 -3.86 -3.53 -13.98
CA HIS A 16 -4.30 -3.42 -15.37
C HIS A 16 -3.49 -2.40 -16.17
N GLN A 17 -3.05 -1.33 -15.53
CA GLN A 17 -2.39 -0.22 -16.21
C GLN A 17 -0.88 -0.36 -16.33
N ILE A 18 -0.22 -0.95 -15.33
CA ILE A 18 1.24 -0.93 -15.27
C ILE A 18 1.91 -2.31 -15.16
N GLN A 19 1.15 -3.40 -15.15
CA GLN A 19 1.76 -4.74 -15.15
C GLN A 19 2.66 -4.91 -16.37
N GLY A 20 3.90 -5.38 -16.14
CA GLY A 20 4.88 -5.56 -17.19
C GLY A 20 5.60 -4.28 -17.62
N ARG A 21 5.27 -3.13 -17.02
CA ARG A 21 5.96 -1.87 -17.34
C ARG A 21 7.26 -1.75 -16.56
N LYS A 22 8.30 -1.34 -17.25
CA LYS A 22 9.61 -1.08 -16.66
C LYS A 22 9.69 0.37 -16.19
N ILE A 23 10.28 0.56 -15.02
CA ILE A 23 10.59 1.90 -14.48
C ILE A 23 11.88 2.37 -15.14
N LEU A 24 11.81 3.43 -15.93
CA LEU A 24 12.99 4.01 -16.57
C LEU A 24 13.73 4.97 -15.64
N ASP A 25 12.99 5.70 -14.82
CA ASP A 25 13.55 6.65 -13.86
C ASP A 25 12.53 6.98 -12.79
N VAL A 26 12.99 7.52 -11.67
CA VAL A 26 12.14 7.93 -10.54
C VAL A 26 12.51 9.35 -10.12
N ASP A 27 11.50 10.21 -10.04
CA ASP A 27 11.64 11.58 -9.52
C ASP A 27 11.01 11.62 -8.13
N VAL A 28 11.80 11.89 -7.09
CA VAL A 28 11.34 12.00 -5.71
C VAL A 28 11.37 13.48 -5.32
N ARG A 29 10.18 14.06 -5.15
CA ARG A 29 10.02 15.49 -4.83
C ARG A 29 9.86 15.76 -3.34
N TYR A 30 9.44 14.75 -2.57
CA TYR A 30 9.33 14.84 -1.12
C TYR A 30 10.04 13.64 -0.48
N SER A 31 11.27 13.86 -0.06
CA SER A 31 12.15 12.79 0.40
C SER A 31 11.69 12.11 1.68
N LYS A 32 10.98 12.83 2.55
CA LYS A 32 10.59 12.33 3.87
C LYS A 32 9.56 11.20 3.81
N MET A 33 8.88 11.01 2.69
CA MET A 33 7.95 9.90 2.56
C MET A 33 8.65 8.57 2.23
N ILE A 34 9.92 8.61 1.85
CA ILE A 34 10.70 7.43 1.51
C ILE A 34 11.43 6.95 2.77
N GLU A 35 11.18 5.70 3.17
CA GLU A 35 11.82 5.11 4.37
C GLU A 35 13.27 4.70 4.14
N ASN A 36 13.66 4.46 2.89
CA ASN A 36 15.04 4.19 2.50
C ASN A 36 15.79 5.49 2.22
N ASP A 37 17.11 5.39 2.05
CA ASP A 37 17.87 6.48 1.44
C ASP A 37 17.32 6.78 0.05
N VAL A 38 17.07 8.06 -0.25
CA VAL A 38 16.38 8.45 -1.49
C VAL A 38 17.17 8.07 -2.74
N GLU A 39 18.48 8.27 -2.72
CA GLU A 39 19.30 7.94 -3.89
C GLU A 39 19.36 6.43 -4.12
N GLN A 40 19.47 5.63 -3.05
CA GLN A 40 19.39 4.18 -3.15
C GLN A 40 18.01 3.72 -3.64
N PHE A 41 16.95 4.34 -3.15
CA PHE A 41 15.58 4.08 -3.59
C PHE A 41 15.44 4.29 -5.11
N LYS A 42 15.89 5.43 -5.61
CA LYS A 42 15.84 5.75 -7.04
C LYS A 42 16.66 4.77 -7.87
N GLN A 43 17.89 4.51 -7.46
CA GLN A 43 18.81 3.62 -8.19
C GLN A 43 18.30 2.19 -8.22
N GLN A 44 17.80 1.69 -7.10
CA GLN A 44 17.33 0.32 -7.01
C GLN A 44 16.06 0.09 -7.84
N LEU A 45 15.18 1.08 -7.93
CA LEU A 45 13.96 0.98 -8.72
C LEU A 45 14.19 1.12 -10.22
N LYS A 46 15.24 1.80 -10.61
CA LYS A 46 15.54 2.04 -12.03
C LYS A 46 15.75 0.72 -12.75
N ASN A 47 15.08 0.57 -13.89
CA ASN A 47 15.10 -0.62 -14.75
C ASN A 47 14.40 -1.85 -14.15
N GLN A 48 13.69 -1.72 -13.04
CA GLN A 48 12.85 -2.78 -12.50
C GLN A 48 11.48 -2.79 -13.19
N THR A 49 10.90 -3.97 -13.32
CA THR A 49 9.60 -4.17 -13.96
C THR A 49 8.55 -4.48 -12.89
N PHE A 50 7.35 -3.91 -13.03
CA PHE A 50 6.20 -4.26 -12.18
C PHE A 50 5.68 -5.65 -12.58
N ASN A 51 5.94 -6.65 -11.75
CA ASN A 51 5.60 -8.05 -12.04
C ASN A 51 4.35 -8.53 -11.31
N THR A 52 4.27 -8.27 -10.00
CA THR A 52 3.17 -8.75 -9.16
C THR A 52 2.57 -7.62 -8.35
N PHE A 53 1.28 -7.80 -8.01
CA PHE A 53 0.48 -6.79 -7.31
C PHE A 53 -0.21 -7.47 -6.15
N MET A 54 0.27 -7.22 -4.94
CA MET A 54 -0.21 -7.84 -3.71
C MET A 54 -0.62 -6.79 -2.71
N ARG A 55 -1.44 -7.18 -1.77
CA ARG A 55 -1.87 -6.33 -0.66
C ARG A 55 -1.69 -7.08 0.65
N ARG A 56 -1.27 -6.35 1.68
CA ARG A 56 -1.27 -6.84 3.04
C ARG A 56 -1.86 -5.76 3.94
N GLY A 57 -3.04 -6.01 4.53
CA GLY A 57 -3.79 -4.97 5.22
C GLY A 57 -4.09 -3.81 4.29
N LYS A 58 -3.65 -2.62 4.65
CA LYS A 58 -3.75 -1.41 3.82
C LYS A 58 -2.48 -1.09 3.06
N TYR A 59 -1.50 -2.00 3.07
CA TYR A 59 -0.23 -1.85 2.36
C TYR A 59 -0.34 -2.39 0.95
N LEU A 60 0.05 -1.57 -0.03
CA LEU A 60 0.25 -2.00 -1.41
C LEU A 60 1.66 -2.58 -1.54
N LEU A 61 1.80 -3.72 -2.19
CA LEU A 61 3.06 -4.43 -2.34
C LEU A 61 3.29 -4.74 -3.81
N PHE A 62 4.11 -3.92 -4.46
CA PHE A 62 4.47 -4.12 -5.86
C PHE A 62 5.71 -5.00 -5.94
N GLY A 63 5.55 -6.22 -6.44
CA GLY A 63 6.68 -7.12 -6.69
C GLY A 63 7.40 -6.72 -7.96
N LEU A 64 8.70 -6.41 -7.83
CA LEU A 64 9.57 -6.04 -8.93
C LEU A 64 10.53 -7.19 -9.24
N ASP A 65 11.56 -6.94 -10.06
CA ASP A 65 12.50 -8.02 -10.42
C ASP A 65 13.33 -8.49 -9.22
N ASP A 66 13.88 -7.54 -8.43
CA ASP A 66 14.81 -7.85 -7.35
C ASP A 66 14.33 -7.42 -5.97
N CYS A 67 13.18 -6.76 -5.87
CA CYS A 67 12.70 -6.20 -4.62
C CYS A 67 11.18 -6.03 -4.62
N ILE A 68 10.65 -5.61 -3.49
CA ILE A 68 9.25 -5.24 -3.34
C ILE A 68 9.20 -3.75 -3.02
N LEU A 69 8.35 -3.02 -3.74
CA LEU A 69 8.02 -1.64 -3.41
C LEU A 69 6.75 -1.62 -2.57
N MET A 70 6.88 -1.26 -1.31
CA MET A 70 5.75 -1.05 -0.41
C MET A 70 5.24 0.38 -0.54
N SER A 71 3.92 0.55 -0.59
CA SER A 71 3.27 1.86 -0.55
C SER A 71 2.08 1.83 0.38
N HIS A 72 2.01 2.80 1.29
CA HIS A 72 0.87 2.99 2.17
C HIS A 72 0.25 4.36 1.88
N LEU A 73 -1.02 4.38 1.50
CA LEU A 73 -1.71 5.61 1.07
C LEU A 73 -2.06 6.53 2.23
N ARG A 74 -2.19 6.01 3.43
CA ARG A 74 -2.65 6.75 4.61
C ARG A 74 -4.01 7.42 4.34
N MET A 75 -4.12 8.72 4.60
CA MET A 75 -5.40 9.43 4.52
C MET A 75 -5.78 9.86 3.11
N GLU A 76 -4.81 10.37 2.35
CA GLU A 76 -5.07 11.14 1.12
C GLU A 76 -4.24 10.66 -0.08
N GLY A 77 -3.39 9.65 0.09
CA GLY A 77 -2.52 9.18 -1.00
C GLY A 77 -3.32 8.64 -2.18
N ARG A 78 -2.90 8.99 -3.39
CA ARG A 78 -3.53 8.58 -4.64
C ARG A 78 -2.50 8.36 -5.72
N TYR A 79 -2.79 7.44 -6.63
CA TYR A 79 -1.99 7.18 -7.81
C TYR A 79 -2.73 7.61 -9.08
N TYR A 80 -1.99 8.19 -10.01
CA TYR A 80 -2.49 8.58 -11.33
C TYR A 80 -1.54 8.08 -12.41
N ILE A 81 -2.08 7.63 -13.53
CA ILE A 81 -1.31 7.35 -14.74
C ILE A 81 -1.58 8.51 -15.69
N GLN A 82 -0.54 9.24 -16.07
CA GLN A 82 -0.69 10.44 -16.89
C GLN A 82 0.42 10.52 -17.93
N ASP A 83 0.15 11.28 -18.99
CA ASP A 83 1.20 11.65 -19.96
C ASP A 83 2.18 12.61 -19.31
N PRO A 84 3.48 12.55 -19.69
CA PRO A 84 4.48 13.50 -19.19
C PRO A 84 4.13 14.97 -19.47
N THR A 85 3.34 15.22 -20.53
CA THR A 85 2.88 16.57 -20.89
C THR A 85 1.81 17.13 -19.98
N GLU A 86 1.12 16.29 -19.20
CA GLU A 86 0.15 16.75 -18.24
C GLU A 86 0.84 17.54 -17.13
N PRO A 87 0.27 18.70 -16.72
CA PRO A 87 0.87 19.51 -15.65
C PRO A 87 1.02 18.73 -14.36
N THR A 88 2.12 18.95 -13.65
CA THR A 88 2.31 18.47 -12.29
C THR A 88 1.86 19.54 -11.30
N ASN A 89 1.66 19.14 -10.05
CA ASN A 89 1.34 20.06 -8.97
C ASN A 89 2.22 19.77 -7.75
N ARG A 90 2.14 20.64 -6.76
CA ARG A 90 2.96 20.57 -5.52
C ARG A 90 2.66 19.34 -4.65
N HIS A 91 1.56 18.63 -4.90
CA HIS A 91 1.17 17.46 -4.11
C HIS A 91 1.64 16.14 -4.74
N MET A 92 2.27 16.18 -5.89
CA MET A 92 2.89 15.04 -6.54
C MET A 92 4.30 14.85 -5.98
N HIS A 93 4.50 13.80 -5.21
CA HIS A 93 5.72 13.60 -4.43
C HIS A 93 6.67 12.58 -5.02
N VAL A 94 6.17 11.62 -5.79
CA VAL A 94 6.97 10.61 -6.48
C VAL A 94 6.40 10.40 -7.87
N ILE A 95 7.26 10.40 -8.87
CA ILE A 95 6.89 10.17 -10.27
C ILE A 95 7.78 9.05 -10.81
N PHE A 96 7.15 7.97 -11.28
CA PHE A 96 7.82 6.86 -11.93
C PHE A 96 7.63 7.00 -13.44
N HIS A 97 8.74 7.13 -14.17
CA HIS A 97 8.72 7.19 -15.62
C HIS A 97 8.72 5.78 -16.19
N LEU A 98 7.68 5.43 -16.94
CA LEU A 98 7.48 4.06 -17.43
C LEU A 98 7.94 3.92 -18.90
N ASP A 99 8.23 2.68 -19.29
CA ASP A 99 8.74 2.35 -20.61
C ASP A 99 7.71 2.50 -21.75
N ASN A 100 6.45 2.73 -21.42
CA ASN A 100 5.37 3.00 -22.39
C ASN A 100 5.17 4.50 -22.63
N GLY A 101 6.04 5.36 -22.12
CA GLY A 101 5.93 6.81 -22.24
C GLY A 101 4.97 7.48 -21.28
N LYS A 102 4.34 6.73 -20.40
CA LYS A 102 3.47 7.25 -19.35
C LYS A 102 4.23 7.46 -18.05
N GLU A 103 3.60 8.19 -17.13
CA GLU A 103 4.12 8.37 -15.77
C GLU A 103 3.12 7.84 -14.75
N LEU A 104 3.63 7.08 -13.77
CA LEU A 104 2.88 6.73 -12.56
C LEU A 104 3.20 7.81 -11.51
N ARG A 105 2.19 8.58 -11.12
CA ARG A 105 2.35 9.72 -10.22
C ARG A 105 1.66 9.45 -8.88
N TYR A 106 2.39 9.61 -7.80
CA TYR A 106 1.86 9.54 -6.44
C TYR A 106 1.57 10.95 -5.92
N MET A 107 0.30 11.20 -5.57
CA MET A 107 -0.15 12.50 -5.05
C MET A 107 -0.69 12.34 -3.64
N ASP A 108 -0.33 13.28 -2.75
CA ASP A 108 -0.75 13.23 -1.35
C ASP A 108 -0.74 14.63 -0.75
N THR A 109 -1.93 15.21 -0.58
CA THR A 109 -2.08 16.58 -0.06
C THR A 109 -1.60 16.70 1.38
N ARG A 110 -1.69 15.65 2.19
CA ARG A 110 -1.32 15.65 3.61
C ARG A 110 0.08 15.12 3.89
N LYS A 111 0.75 14.52 2.89
CA LYS A 111 2.12 13.99 3.01
C LYS A 111 2.27 12.89 4.06
N PHE A 112 1.21 12.15 4.37
CA PHE A 112 1.25 11.08 5.38
C PHE A 112 1.64 9.73 4.80
N GLY A 113 1.49 9.55 3.48
CA GLY A 113 1.86 8.31 2.80
C GLY A 113 3.33 7.95 2.97
N ARG A 114 3.65 6.69 2.79
CA ARG A 114 5.02 6.17 2.91
C ARG A 114 5.29 5.16 1.82
N MET A 115 6.54 5.13 1.38
CA MET A 115 7.07 4.12 0.47
C MET A 115 8.36 3.55 1.04
N GLU A 116 8.57 2.25 0.79
CA GLU A 116 9.78 1.56 1.23
C GLU A 116 10.10 0.43 0.25
N ILE A 117 11.38 0.26 -0.05
CA ILE A 117 11.86 -0.90 -0.77
C ILE A 117 12.21 -1.99 0.24
N LEU A 118 11.67 -3.17 0.02
CA LEU A 118 11.86 -4.33 0.88
C LEU A 118 12.49 -5.47 0.09
N PRO A 119 13.21 -6.39 0.75
CA PRO A 119 13.73 -7.59 0.09
C PRO A 119 12.61 -8.41 -0.54
N LEU A 120 12.91 -9.06 -1.66
CA LEU A 120 11.93 -9.87 -2.39
C LEU A 120 11.40 -11.04 -1.57
N ASP A 121 12.18 -11.56 -0.62
CA ASP A 121 11.83 -12.67 0.26
C ASP A 121 11.19 -12.23 1.59
N THR A 122 10.76 -10.98 1.70
CA THR A 122 10.12 -10.47 2.91
C THR A 122 8.87 -11.30 3.25
N ASP A 123 8.78 -11.73 4.52
CA ASP A 123 7.61 -12.41 5.05
C ASP A 123 6.60 -11.37 5.58
N PHE A 124 5.41 -11.34 4.98
CA PHE A 124 4.37 -10.37 5.35
C PHE A 124 3.34 -10.95 6.33
N SER A 125 3.51 -12.17 6.83
CA SER A 125 2.50 -12.81 7.70
C SER A 125 2.21 -12.01 8.97
N HIS A 126 3.22 -11.35 9.54
CA HIS A 126 3.09 -10.47 10.71
C HIS A 126 3.64 -9.07 10.45
N TYR A 127 3.57 -8.62 9.21
CA TYR A 127 4.14 -7.36 8.79
C TYR A 127 3.57 -6.21 9.61
N HIS A 128 4.46 -5.42 10.27
CA HIS A 128 4.09 -4.34 11.19
C HIS A 128 3.09 -4.78 12.28
N GLY A 129 3.14 -6.03 12.71
CA GLY A 129 2.22 -6.55 13.73
C GLY A 129 0.79 -6.76 13.25
N LEU A 130 0.57 -6.77 11.93
CA LEU A 130 -0.76 -6.99 11.37
C LEU A 130 -1.31 -8.38 11.72
N GLY A 131 -2.60 -8.43 12.09
CA GLY A 131 -3.35 -9.66 12.23
C GLY A 131 -3.71 -10.27 10.88
N PRO A 132 -4.51 -11.35 10.86
CA PRO A 132 -4.96 -11.98 9.63
C PRO A 132 -5.80 -11.03 8.79
N GLU A 133 -5.88 -11.30 7.48
CA GLU A 133 -6.81 -10.63 6.59
C GLU A 133 -8.25 -11.04 6.93
N PRO A 134 -9.26 -10.18 6.69
CA PRO A 134 -10.65 -10.49 7.05
C PRO A 134 -11.20 -11.75 6.38
N PHE A 135 -10.71 -12.10 5.20
CA PHE A 135 -11.15 -13.27 4.44
C PHE A 135 -10.20 -14.45 4.57
N ASP A 136 -9.20 -14.35 5.42
CA ASP A 136 -8.26 -15.42 5.69
C ASP A 136 -8.93 -16.50 6.54
N GLU A 137 -8.64 -17.78 6.27
CA GLU A 137 -9.12 -18.89 7.09
C GLU A 137 -8.70 -18.76 8.56
N ALA A 138 -7.54 -18.13 8.81
CA ALA A 138 -7.05 -17.85 10.15
C ALA A 138 -7.97 -16.89 10.93
N PHE A 139 -8.73 -16.04 10.25
CA PHE A 139 -9.71 -15.14 10.86
C PHE A 139 -11.06 -15.85 10.95
N ASN A 140 -11.25 -16.63 11.99
CA ASN A 140 -12.42 -17.47 12.21
C ASN A 140 -12.99 -17.26 13.63
N ALA A 141 -14.10 -17.93 13.92
CA ALA A 141 -14.78 -17.80 15.22
C ALA A 141 -13.87 -18.17 16.39
N SER A 142 -13.05 -19.20 16.25
CA SER A 142 -12.10 -19.63 17.30
C SER A 142 -11.05 -18.56 17.57
N TYR A 143 -10.50 -17.94 16.52
CA TYR A 143 -9.54 -16.83 16.63
C TYR A 143 -10.17 -15.63 17.35
N ILE A 144 -11.38 -15.24 16.95
CA ILE A 144 -12.10 -14.11 17.54
C ILE A 144 -12.35 -14.37 19.03
N HIS A 145 -12.83 -15.57 19.36
CA HIS A 145 -13.09 -15.95 20.74
C HIS A 145 -11.82 -15.91 21.60
N ALA A 146 -10.74 -16.50 21.11
CA ALA A 146 -9.47 -16.54 21.82
C ALA A 146 -8.89 -15.13 22.02
N TYR A 147 -8.97 -14.28 21.00
CA TYR A 147 -8.45 -12.91 21.08
C TYR A 147 -9.23 -12.06 22.08
N ARG A 148 -10.55 -12.24 22.17
CA ARG A 148 -11.42 -11.48 23.08
C ARG A 148 -11.38 -11.97 24.53
N LYS A 149 -10.88 -13.16 24.78
CA LYS A 149 -10.86 -13.77 26.10
C LYS A 149 -10.19 -12.87 27.14
N GLY A 150 -10.91 -12.50 28.20
CA GLY A 150 -10.39 -11.60 29.23
C GLY A 150 -10.35 -10.14 28.89
N LYS A 151 -10.77 -9.75 27.68
CA LYS A 151 -10.77 -8.36 27.23
C LYS A 151 -12.18 -7.75 27.34
N ARG A 152 -12.23 -6.49 27.79
CA ARG A 152 -13.46 -5.70 27.87
C ARG A 152 -13.56 -4.67 26.75
N THR A 153 -12.68 -4.73 25.77
CA THR A 153 -12.62 -3.79 24.64
C THR A 153 -13.90 -3.91 23.81
N PRO A 154 -14.55 -2.77 23.47
CA PRO A 154 -15.69 -2.81 22.57
C PRO A 154 -15.37 -3.45 21.24
N LEU A 155 -16.33 -4.15 20.64
CA LEU A 155 -16.11 -4.87 19.38
C LEU A 155 -15.65 -3.94 18.25
N LYS A 156 -16.19 -2.72 18.15
CA LYS A 156 -15.73 -1.74 17.15
C LYS A 156 -14.24 -1.43 17.31
N SER A 157 -13.76 -1.22 18.54
CA SER A 157 -12.36 -0.96 18.81
C SER A 157 -11.47 -2.13 18.39
N LEU A 158 -11.93 -3.38 18.57
CA LEU A 158 -11.21 -4.56 18.09
C LEU A 158 -11.16 -4.61 16.57
N LEU A 159 -12.27 -4.32 15.89
CA LEU A 159 -12.29 -4.27 14.42
C LEU A 159 -11.33 -3.22 13.85
N LEU A 160 -11.11 -2.12 14.57
CA LEU A 160 -10.16 -1.08 14.18
C LEU A 160 -8.71 -1.43 14.50
N ASP A 161 -8.49 -2.42 15.36
CA ASP A 161 -7.14 -2.86 15.75
C ASP A 161 -6.55 -3.73 14.65
N GLN A 162 -5.55 -3.19 13.94
CA GLN A 162 -4.90 -3.85 12.83
C GLN A 162 -4.15 -5.13 13.24
N SER A 163 -3.84 -5.28 14.53
CA SER A 163 -3.23 -6.52 15.05
C SER A 163 -4.27 -7.62 15.29
N PHE A 164 -5.53 -7.27 15.40
CA PHE A 164 -6.64 -8.24 15.48
C PHE A 164 -7.06 -8.70 14.09
N VAL A 165 -7.38 -7.75 13.22
CA VAL A 165 -7.72 -8.00 11.81
C VAL A 165 -7.20 -6.84 10.96
N ALA A 166 -6.56 -7.17 9.85
CA ALA A 166 -5.95 -6.17 8.99
C ALA A 166 -6.96 -5.52 8.05
N GLY A 167 -6.80 -4.23 7.76
CA GLY A 167 -7.45 -3.55 6.65
C GLY A 167 -8.78 -2.86 6.95
N ILE A 168 -9.38 -3.07 8.12
CA ILE A 168 -10.66 -2.45 8.48
C ILE A 168 -10.43 -1.06 9.08
N GLY A 169 -11.23 -0.10 8.66
CA GLY A 169 -11.26 1.26 9.22
C GLY A 169 -12.66 1.62 9.70
N ASN A 170 -12.89 2.89 10.04
CA ASN A 170 -14.14 3.34 10.68
C ASN A 170 -15.38 3.05 9.84
N ILE A 171 -15.33 3.27 8.52
CA ILE A 171 -16.50 3.10 7.65
C ILE A 171 -16.94 1.63 7.64
N TYR A 172 -16.00 0.70 7.41
CA TYR A 172 -16.33 -0.73 7.32
C TYR A 172 -16.57 -1.34 8.68
N ALA A 173 -15.96 -0.85 9.76
CA ALA A 173 -16.29 -1.27 11.11
C ALA A 173 -17.76 -0.95 11.42
N ASP A 174 -18.24 0.25 11.07
CA ASP A 174 -19.64 0.63 11.25
C ASP A 174 -20.58 -0.23 10.38
N GLU A 175 -20.22 -0.51 9.13
CA GLU A 175 -21.01 -1.37 8.25
C GLU A 175 -21.11 -2.81 8.78
N ILE A 176 -20.03 -3.38 9.29
CA ILE A 176 -20.02 -4.73 9.86
C ILE A 176 -20.95 -4.81 11.08
N LEU A 177 -20.99 -3.75 11.89
CA LEU A 177 -21.78 -3.71 13.12
C LEU A 177 -23.23 -3.25 12.91
N ALA A 178 -23.56 -2.79 11.71
CA ALA A 178 -24.91 -2.32 11.38
C ALA A 178 -25.95 -3.45 11.40
#